data_68f53dfcbdaefc58eea4efc11b32a6d9
#
_entry.id   68f53dfcbdaefc58eea4efc11b32a6d9
#
_cell.length_a   1.000
_cell.length_b   1.000
_cell.length_c   1.000
_cell.angle_alpha   90.00
_cell.angle_beta   90.00
_cell.angle_gamma   90.00
#
_symmetry.space_group_name_H-M   'P 1'
#
loop_
_entity.id
_entity.type
_entity.pdbx_description
1 polymer ?
#
loop_
_entity_poly.entity_id
_entity_poly.type
_entity_poly.pdbx_seq_one_letter_code
_entity_poly.pdbx_strand_id
1 'polypeptide(L)'
;MGFGSRSVGRPVPVLLAGALVWMAGCASFDVRSDWDSTVDFSGFQRFHWVEPPRHENADPFADNDLLRKRVRLAVFRTLEERGYRPVGSAEEADFLVTWDVTLEERLRVSGGHLGGYYSGRLYPFRSGYPGYAGAGGSSTVRSDQDSTLLIDFLEARTKQLVWRGWANEVVGTRDRVRDLEDVEKGVRQILEAFPPSGGGS
;
A
#
# COMPACT_ATOMS: atom_id res chain seq x y z
N MET A 1 51.92 -68.14 -5.05
CA MET A 1 51.66 -67.27 -6.20
C MET A 1 50.20 -66.81 -6.08
N GLY A 2 49.96 -65.64 -5.55
CA GLY A 2 48.65 -65.12 -5.34
C GLY A 2 48.57 -63.66 -5.82
N PHE A 3 47.87 -63.42 -6.90
CA PHE A 3 47.66 -62.09 -7.46
C PHE A 3 46.50 -61.41 -6.75
N GLY A 4 46.82 -60.38 -6.01
CA GLY A 4 45.83 -59.46 -5.38
C GLY A 4 45.25 -58.49 -6.40
N SER A 5 43.95 -58.57 -6.62
CA SER A 5 43.19 -57.60 -7.42
C SER A 5 42.86 -56.35 -6.58
N ARG A 6 43.41 -55.20 -6.95
CA ARG A 6 43.06 -53.89 -6.40
C ARG A 6 41.85 -53.33 -7.15
N SER A 7 40.74 -53.21 -6.45
CA SER A 7 39.57 -52.50 -6.96
C SER A 7 39.79 -50.98 -6.84
N VAL A 8 39.86 -50.36 -7.99
CA VAL A 8 39.90 -48.90 -8.11
C VAL A 8 38.49 -48.34 -7.92
N GLY A 9 38.27 -47.68 -6.78
CA GLY A 9 37.03 -46.91 -6.52
C GLY A 9 36.96 -45.69 -7.41
N ARG A 10 35.90 -45.61 -8.23
CA ARG A 10 35.57 -44.44 -9.06
C ARG A 10 35.02 -43.35 -8.14
N PRO A 11 35.49 -42.11 -8.22
CA PRO A 11 34.87 -41.00 -7.50
C PRO A 11 33.55 -40.63 -8.18
N VAL A 12 32.47 -40.65 -7.43
CA VAL A 12 31.16 -40.13 -7.83
C VAL A 12 31.23 -38.60 -7.73
N PRO A 13 31.00 -37.84 -8.80
CA PRO A 13 30.91 -36.37 -8.68
C PRO A 13 29.61 -36.02 -7.97
N VAL A 14 29.71 -35.46 -6.78
CA VAL A 14 28.61 -34.84 -6.08
C VAL A 14 28.28 -33.56 -6.84
N LEU A 15 27.24 -33.60 -7.69
CA LEU A 15 26.60 -32.45 -8.28
C LEU A 15 25.89 -31.66 -7.17
N LEU A 16 26.53 -30.62 -6.67
CA LEU A 16 25.93 -29.57 -5.86
C LEU A 16 24.97 -28.78 -6.78
N ALA A 17 23.72 -29.22 -6.84
CA ALA A 17 22.63 -28.43 -7.42
C ALA A 17 22.36 -27.24 -6.49
N GLY A 18 23.02 -26.13 -6.77
CA GLY A 18 22.74 -24.85 -6.14
C GLY A 18 21.32 -24.42 -6.49
N ALA A 19 20.38 -24.59 -5.55
CA ALA A 19 19.06 -24.01 -5.63
C ALA A 19 19.22 -22.48 -5.47
N LEU A 20 19.29 -21.77 -6.61
CA LEU A 20 19.09 -20.33 -6.63
C LEU A 20 17.62 -20.07 -6.25
N VAL A 21 17.39 -19.82 -4.96
CA VAL A 21 16.14 -19.22 -4.48
C VAL A 21 16.11 -17.81 -5.01
N TRP A 22 15.40 -17.60 -6.09
CA TRP A 22 15.06 -16.27 -6.56
C TRP A 22 14.14 -15.65 -5.50
N MET A 23 14.72 -14.87 -4.59
CA MET A 23 13.97 -13.94 -3.77
C MET A 23 13.47 -12.84 -4.72
N ALA A 24 12.32 -13.07 -5.35
CA ALA A 24 11.55 -12.00 -5.94
C ALA A 24 11.16 -11.08 -4.79
N GLY A 25 11.91 -9.99 -4.64
CA GLY A 25 11.61 -8.91 -3.70
C GLY A 25 10.26 -8.32 -4.11
N CYS A 26 9.18 -8.86 -3.55
CA CYS A 26 7.87 -8.25 -3.68
C CYS A 26 7.93 -6.92 -2.96
N ALA A 27 8.03 -5.81 -3.71
CA ALA A 27 7.76 -4.50 -3.13
C ALA A 27 6.38 -4.58 -2.48
N SER A 28 6.31 -4.49 -1.16
CA SER A 28 5.06 -4.48 -0.40
C SER A 28 4.68 -3.03 -0.12
N PHE A 29 3.40 -2.72 -0.23
CA PHE A 29 2.87 -1.45 0.25
C PHE A 29 2.75 -1.47 1.79
N ASP A 30 2.78 -0.31 2.44
CA ASP A 30 2.44 -0.18 3.88
C ASP A 30 0.93 -0.31 4.01
N VAL A 31 0.48 -1.52 4.33
CA VAL A 31 -0.95 -1.88 4.44
C VAL A 31 -1.36 -1.89 5.89
N ARG A 32 -2.52 -1.32 6.17
CA ARG A 32 -3.16 -1.32 7.48
C ARG A 32 -4.65 -1.61 7.34
N SER A 33 -5.24 -2.09 8.42
CA SER A 33 -6.69 -2.29 8.51
C SER A 33 -7.20 -1.99 9.90
N ASP A 34 -8.49 -1.64 9.96
CA ASP A 34 -9.25 -1.43 11.18
C ASP A 34 -10.66 -2.01 10.99
N TRP A 35 -11.29 -2.49 12.06
CA TRP A 35 -12.60 -3.12 11.96
C TRP A 35 -13.37 -3.05 13.28
N ASP A 36 -14.68 -3.16 13.18
CA ASP A 36 -15.55 -3.32 14.33
C ASP A 36 -15.48 -4.76 14.87
N SER A 37 -14.88 -4.91 16.04
CA SER A 37 -14.68 -6.21 16.69
C SER A 37 -15.98 -6.88 17.16
N THR A 38 -17.11 -6.18 17.13
CA THR A 38 -18.42 -6.71 17.50
C THR A 38 -19.15 -7.37 16.34
N VAL A 39 -18.62 -7.23 15.11
CA VAL A 39 -19.22 -7.77 13.90
C VAL A 39 -18.72 -9.18 13.60
N ASP A 40 -19.65 -10.09 13.35
CA ASP A 40 -19.34 -11.43 12.85
C ASP A 40 -19.24 -11.44 11.33
N PHE A 41 -18.02 -11.51 10.82
CA PHE A 41 -17.74 -11.56 9.38
C PHE A 41 -17.97 -12.93 8.73
N SER A 42 -18.26 -13.98 9.51
CA SER A 42 -18.46 -15.35 8.98
C SER A 42 -19.67 -15.47 8.06
N GLY A 43 -20.66 -14.59 8.26
CA GLY A 43 -21.85 -14.50 7.41
C GLY A 43 -21.66 -13.71 6.12
N PHE A 44 -20.53 -13.05 5.91
CA PHE A 44 -20.30 -12.23 4.74
C PHE A 44 -19.90 -13.11 3.53
N GLN A 45 -20.77 -13.19 2.54
CA GLN A 45 -20.55 -13.98 1.33
C GLN A 45 -20.84 -13.21 0.04
N ARG A 46 -21.81 -12.28 0.09
CA ARG A 46 -22.29 -11.53 -1.07
C ARG A 46 -21.99 -10.05 -0.90
N PHE A 47 -21.40 -9.46 -1.92
CA PHE A 47 -21.07 -8.03 -1.89
C PHE A 47 -21.73 -7.27 -3.03
N HIS A 48 -22.04 -6.01 -2.75
CA HIS A 48 -22.47 -5.06 -3.77
C HIS A 48 -21.49 -3.87 -3.81
N TRP A 49 -21.11 -3.50 -5.02
CA TRP A 49 -20.21 -2.36 -5.24
C TRP A 49 -20.97 -1.05 -5.19
N VAL A 50 -20.52 -0.14 -4.38
CA VAL A 50 -21.05 1.23 -4.31
C VAL A 50 -20.00 2.18 -4.89
N GLU A 51 -20.34 2.81 -6.02
CA GLU A 51 -19.45 3.79 -6.62
C GLU A 51 -19.39 5.04 -5.75
N PRO A 52 -18.19 5.49 -5.31
CA PRO A 52 -18.09 6.71 -4.53
C PRO A 52 -18.44 7.94 -5.38
N PRO A 53 -18.98 9.01 -4.77
CA PRO A 53 -19.23 10.25 -5.47
C PRO A 53 -17.93 10.82 -6.02
N ARG A 54 -18.01 11.60 -7.10
CA ARG A 54 -16.86 12.36 -7.59
C ARG A 54 -16.66 13.59 -6.73
N HIS A 55 -15.44 13.84 -6.34
CA HIS A 55 -15.08 15.08 -5.66
C HIS A 55 -14.94 16.21 -6.69
N GLU A 56 -15.62 17.33 -6.51
CA GLU A 56 -15.61 18.46 -7.45
C GLU A 56 -14.21 19.03 -7.72
N ASN A 57 -13.31 18.91 -6.74
CA ASN A 57 -11.93 19.41 -6.83
C ASN A 57 -10.89 18.27 -6.74
N ALA A 58 -11.27 17.06 -7.16
CA ALA A 58 -10.35 15.93 -7.13
C ALA A 58 -9.15 16.15 -8.05
N ASP A 59 -7.99 15.76 -7.58
CA ASP A 59 -6.79 15.72 -8.43
C ASP A 59 -7.03 14.70 -9.57
N PRO A 60 -6.81 15.09 -10.86
CA PRO A 60 -7.02 14.19 -11.99
C PRO A 60 -6.21 12.89 -11.95
N PHE A 61 -5.14 12.84 -11.17
CA PHE A 61 -4.36 11.62 -10.98
C PHE A 61 -4.99 10.69 -9.93
N ALA A 62 -5.68 11.26 -8.93
CA ALA A 62 -6.31 10.51 -7.85
C ALA A 62 -7.76 10.09 -8.13
N ASP A 63 -8.50 10.86 -8.92
CA ASP A 63 -9.89 10.53 -9.25
C ASP A 63 -10.15 10.70 -10.76
N ASN A 64 -9.89 9.64 -11.51
CA ASN A 64 -10.18 9.56 -12.93
C ASN A 64 -10.83 8.22 -13.31
N ASP A 65 -11.50 8.19 -14.47
CA ASP A 65 -12.25 7.01 -14.91
C ASP A 65 -11.40 5.75 -15.07
N LEU A 66 -10.13 5.89 -15.45
CA LEU A 66 -9.23 4.75 -15.59
C LEU A 66 -8.89 4.15 -14.23
N LEU A 67 -8.59 4.99 -13.24
CA LEU A 67 -8.31 4.53 -11.89
C LEU A 67 -9.54 3.88 -11.26
N ARG A 68 -10.73 4.52 -11.36
CA ARG A 68 -12.01 3.96 -10.88
C ARG A 68 -12.23 2.56 -11.44
N LYS A 69 -12.05 2.40 -12.75
CA LYS A 69 -12.19 1.10 -13.41
C LYS A 69 -11.15 0.08 -12.93
N ARG A 70 -9.89 0.48 -12.73
CA ARG A 70 -8.81 -0.39 -12.25
C ARG A 70 -9.07 -0.89 -10.84
N VAL A 71 -9.39 0.02 -9.92
CA VAL A 71 -9.70 -0.33 -8.52
C VAL A 71 -10.90 -1.29 -8.47
N ARG A 72 -11.98 -0.96 -9.16
CA ARG A 72 -13.16 -1.83 -9.21
C ARG A 72 -12.82 -3.23 -9.73
N LEU A 73 -12.11 -3.34 -10.86
CA LEU A 73 -11.73 -4.64 -11.42
C LEU A 73 -10.83 -5.44 -10.47
N ALA A 74 -9.87 -4.76 -9.82
CA ALA A 74 -8.97 -5.41 -8.87
C ALA A 74 -9.72 -5.93 -7.64
N VAL A 75 -10.66 -5.14 -7.10
CA VAL A 75 -11.49 -5.54 -5.96
C VAL A 75 -12.37 -6.73 -6.32
N PHE A 76 -13.10 -6.67 -7.46
CA PHE A 76 -13.96 -7.77 -7.90
C PHE A 76 -13.16 -9.05 -8.05
N ARG A 77 -12.05 -9.02 -8.80
CA ARG A 77 -11.20 -10.18 -9.02
C ARG A 77 -10.70 -10.77 -7.70
N THR A 78 -10.19 -9.93 -6.81
CA THR A 78 -9.63 -10.39 -5.53
C THR A 78 -10.70 -11.00 -4.62
N LEU A 79 -11.87 -10.41 -4.53
CA LEU A 79 -12.97 -10.92 -3.70
C LEU A 79 -13.54 -12.22 -4.29
N GLU A 80 -13.73 -12.32 -5.61
CA GLU A 80 -14.20 -13.53 -6.28
C GLU A 80 -13.20 -14.68 -6.14
N GLU A 81 -11.89 -14.45 -6.30
CA GLU A 81 -10.83 -15.43 -6.06
C GLU A 81 -10.87 -15.99 -4.62
N ARG A 82 -11.38 -15.21 -3.67
CA ARG A 82 -11.55 -15.59 -2.26
C ARG A 82 -12.93 -16.17 -1.92
N GLY A 83 -13.78 -16.35 -2.93
CA GLY A 83 -15.08 -17.02 -2.81
C GLY A 83 -16.26 -16.09 -2.52
N TYR A 84 -16.06 -14.77 -2.43
CA TYR A 84 -17.16 -13.81 -2.31
C TYR A 84 -17.87 -13.63 -3.66
N ARG A 85 -19.16 -13.35 -3.64
CA ARG A 85 -20.00 -13.27 -4.83
C ARG A 85 -20.53 -11.85 -5.03
N PRO A 86 -20.34 -11.23 -6.19
CA PRO A 86 -20.97 -9.96 -6.50
C PRO A 86 -22.47 -10.14 -6.71
N VAL A 87 -23.26 -9.19 -6.24
CA VAL A 87 -24.72 -9.12 -6.47
C VAL A 87 -25.13 -7.79 -7.09
N GLY A 88 -26.30 -7.78 -7.72
CA GLY A 88 -26.78 -6.64 -8.50
C GLY A 88 -27.27 -5.47 -7.67
N SER A 89 -27.72 -5.72 -6.45
CA SER A 89 -28.29 -4.69 -5.58
C SER A 89 -27.81 -4.78 -4.14
N ALA A 90 -27.93 -3.67 -3.42
CA ALA A 90 -27.54 -3.58 -2.00
C ALA A 90 -28.43 -4.44 -1.10
N GLU A 91 -29.68 -4.70 -1.52
CA GLU A 91 -30.65 -5.52 -0.78
C GLU A 91 -30.28 -7.01 -0.79
N GLU A 92 -29.59 -7.46 -1.85
CA GLU A 92 -29.14 -8.84 -2.00
C GLU A 92 -27.78 -9.10 -1.34
N ALA A 93 -27.06 -8.03 -0.95
CA ALA A 93 -25.72 -8.09 -0.40
C ALA A 93 -25.73 -8.31 1.10
N ASP A 94 -24.68 -8.95 1.59
CA ASP A 94 -24.36 -9.03 3.01
C ASP A 94 -23.52 -7.80 3.42
N PHE A 95 -22.66 -7.33 2.51
CA PHE A 95 -21.88 -6.11 2.70
C PHE A 95 -21.74 -5.29 1.41
N LEU A 96 -21.49 -4.01 1.59
CA LEU A 96 -21.22 -3.07 0.51
C LEU A 96 -19.72 -2.79 0.48
N VAL A 97 -19.20 -2.62 -0.72
CA VAL A 97 -17.79 -2.26 -0.93
C VAL A 97 -17.73 -0.92 -1.62
N THR A 98 -16.97 0.00 -1.05
CA THR A 98 -16.64 1.28 -1.65
C THR A 98 -15.16 1.59 -1.46
N TRP A 99 -14.69 2.65 -2.07
CA TRP A 99 -13.28 3.03 -2.01
C TRP A 99 -13.13 4.56 -2.01
N ASP A 100 -11.96 5.02 -1.60
CA ASP A 100 -11.59 6.44 -1.68
C ASP A 100 -10.09 6.60 -1.89
N VAL A 101 -9.66 7.76 -2.37
CA VAL A 101 -8.25 8.14 -2.48
C VAL A 101 -8.03 9.48 -1.84
N THR A 102 -7.12 9.51 -0.89
CA THR A 102 -6.65 10.74 -0.27
C THR A 102 -5.26 11.08 -0.79
N LEU A 103 -5.06 12.34 -1.17
CA LEU A 103 -3.75 12.90 -1.50
C LEU A 103 -3.31 13.84 -0.38
N GLU A 104 -2.12 13.59 0.16
CA GLU A 104 -1.47 14.48 1.13
C GLU A 104 -0.22 15.09 0.51
N GLU A 105 -0.11 16.40 0.56
CA GLU A 105 1.09 17.11 0.16
C GLU A 105 2.08 17.17 1.33
N ARG A 106 3.25 16.58 1.17
CA ARG A 106 4.34 16.64 2.13
C ARG A 106 5.47 17.53 1.64
N LEU A 107 5.77 18.56 2.39
CA LEU A 107 6.92 19.40 2.15
C LEU A 107 8.17 18.75 2.74
N ARG A 108 9.05 18.25 1.89
CA ARG A 108 10.40 17.82 2.28
C ARG A 108 11.37 18.96 2.13
N VAL A 109 11.89 19.45 3.23
CA VAL A 109 12.99 20.41 3.24
C VAL A 109 14.30 19.63 3.29
N SER A 110 14.97 19.49 2.14
CA SER A 110 16.31 18.93 2.05
C SER A 110 17.32 20.08 2.15
N GLY A 111 17.75 20.38 3.38
CA GLY A 111 18.78 21.36 3.64
C GLY A 111 20.06 20.68 4.07
N GLY A 112 21.19 21.06 3.45
CA GLY A 112 22.50 20.62 3.86
C GLY A 112 22.76 20.94 5.34
N HIS A 113 23.27 19.97 5.99
CA HIS A 113 23.91 19.91 7.29
C HIS A 113 24.14 21.23 8.01
N LEU A 114 23.22 21.56 8.91
CA LEU A 114 23.54 22.32 10.11
C LEU A 114 22.74 21.72 11.24
N GLY A 115 23.40 20.85 12.01
CA GLY A 115 22.93 20.45 13.32
C GLY A 115 22.72 21.70 14.18
N GLY A 116 21.49 21.95 14.54
CA GLY A 116 21.11 23.03 15.42
C GLY A 116 19.71 22.76 15.92
N TYR A 117 19.61 22.21 17.11
CA TYR A 117 18.41 22.29 17.92
C TYR A 117 18.01 23.74 18.08
N TYR A 118 16.93 24.16 17.45
CA TYR A 118 16.31 25.44 17.79
C TYR A 118 14.98 25.24 18.49
N SER A 119 15.09 25.07 19.83
CA SER A 119 14.06 25.55 20.72
C SER A 119 13.98 27.08 20.60
N GLY A 120 12.81 27.59 20.28
CA GLY A 120 12.60 29.00 20.06
C GLY A 120 13.01 29.89 21.23
N ARG A 121 13.82 30.83 20.90
CA ARG A 121 13.86 32.14 21.57
C ARG A 121 14.48 33.15 20.63
N LEU A 122 13.67 34.07 20.15
CA LEU A 122 14.07 35.28 19.46
C LEU A 122 14.93 36.12 20.42
N TYR A 123 16.19 36.31 20.10
CA TYR A 123 17.00 37.42 20.59
C TYR A 123 17.48 38.22 19.38
N PRO A 124 17.22 39.55 19.37
CA PRO A 124 17.75 40.43 18.35
C PRO A 124 19.22 40.75 18.66
N PHE A 125 20.16 40.11 17.98
CA PHE A 125 21.54 40.55 18.02
C PHE A 125 21.81 41.58 16.93
N ARG A 126 21.86 42.85 17.40
CA ARG A 126 22.54 43.94 16.75
C ARG A 126 24.03 43.80 17.05
N SER A 127 24.86 43.55 16.06
CA SER A 127 26.19 44.12 15.98
C SER A 127 26.93 43.59 14.74
N GLY A 128 27.44 44.53 13.96
CA GLY A 128 28.17 44.26 12.73
C GLY A 128 29.51 43.59 12.95
N TYR A 129 29.75 42.57 12.14
CA TYR A 129 31.09 42.14 11.75
C TYR A 129 31.08 41.94 10.23
N PRO A 130 31.97 42.62 9.47
CA PRO A 130 32.09 42.36 8.06
C PRO A 130 33.03 41.19 7.84
N GLY A 131 32.54 40.17 7.18
CA GLY A 131 33.41 39.14 6.63
C GLY A 131 33.09 37.71 7.03
N TYR A 132 32.02 37.17 6.50
CA TYR A 132 31.97 35.74 6.10
C TYR A 132 30.93 35.64 4.97
N ALA A 133 31.42 35.70 3.74
CA ALA A 133 30.70 35.18 2.61
C ALA A 133 30.70 33.64 2.74
N GLY A 134 29.84 33.15 3.61
CA GLY A 134 29.61 31.74 3.84
C GLY A 134 28.52 31.23 2.89
N ALA A 135 28.95 30.38 1.98
CA ALA A 135 28.22 29.48 1.15
C ALA A 135 26.69 29.44 1.39
N GLY A 136 25.95 30.02 0.47
CA GLY A 136 24.51 29.86 0.39
C GLY A 136 24.18 28.39 0.18
N GLY A 137 23.93 27.67 1.26
CA GLY A 137 23.30 26.36 1.19
C GLY A 137 21.91 26.54 0.64
N SER A 138 21.68 26.24 -0.62
CA SER A 138 20.35 26.19 -1.20
C SER A 138 19.57 25.09 -0.53
N SER A 139 18.68 25.45 0.39
CA SER A 139 17.67 24.52 0.87
C SER A 139 16.68 24.27 -0.26
N THR A 140 16.68 23.06 -0.78
CA THR A 140 15.69 22.65 -1.78
C THR A 140 14.46 22.19 -1.02
N VAL A 141 13.37 22.96 -1.14
CA VAL A 141 12.05 22.52 -0.69
C VAL A 141 11.45 21.71 -1.83
N ARG A 142 11.22 20.42 -1.59
CA ARG A 142 10.52 19.53 -2.51
C ARG A 142 9.15 19.23 -1.91
N SER A 143 8.12 19.43 -2.69
CA SER A 143 6.77 18.96 -2.38
C SER A 143 6.61 17.57 -2.96
N ASP A 144 6.45 16.58 -2.10
CA ASP A 144 6.10 15.22 -2.51
C ASP A 144 4.60 15.01 -2.21
N GLN A 145 3.89 14.38 -3.12
CA GLN A 145 2.51 13.97 -2.91
C GLN A 145 2.48 12.50 -2.52
N ASP A 146 1.91 12.21 -1.36
CA ASP A 146 1.62 10.84 -0.94
C ASP A 146 0.15 10.53 -1.21
N SER A 147 -0.12 9.37 -1.77
CA SER A 147 -1.48 8.89 -2.02
C SER A 147 -1.81 7.74 -1.07
N THR A 148 -3.03 7.75 -0.55
CA THR A 148 -3.56 6.64 0.25
C THR A 148 -4.82 6.11 -0.42
N LEU A 149 -4.82 4.83 -0.81
CA LEU A 149 -6.01 4.13 -1.27
C LEU A 149 -6.69 3.48 -0.07
N LEU A 150 -7.98 3.78 0.11
CA LEU A 150 -8.83 3.19 1.13
C LEU A 150 -9.86 2.26 0.46
N ILE A 151 -10.17 1.15 1.10
CA ILE A 151 -11.27 0.25 0.73
C ILE A 151 -12.11 0.03 1.99
N ASP A 152 -13.40 0.34 1.88
CA ASP A 152 -14.35 0.29 2.98
C ASP A 152 -15.40 -0.79 2.74
N PHE A 153 -15.69 -1.55 3.80
CA PHE A 153 -16.82 -2.47 3.82
C PHE A 153 -17.85 -1.98 4.84
N LEU A 154 -19.07 -1.85 4.34
CA LEU A 154 -20.20 -1.44 5.16
C LEU A 154 -21.18 -2.63 5.26
N GLU A 155 -21.75 -2.88 6.43
CA GLU A 155 -22.84 -3.83 6.56
C GLU A 155 -24.02 -3.40 5.67
N ALA A 156 -24.51 -4.30 4.81
CA ALA A 156 -25.49 -3.91 3.78
C ALA A 156 -26.80 -3.39 4.38
N ARG A 157 -27.20 -3.91 5.54
CA ARG A 157 -28.46 -3.57 6.22
C ARG A 157 -28.40 -2.21 6.93
N THR A 158 -27.36 -1.97 7.73
CA THR A 158 -27.22 -0.77 8.57
C THR A 158 -26.48 0.37 7.88
N LYS A 159 -25.75 0.08 6.82
CA LYS A 159 -24.82 0.98 6.13
C LYS A 159 -23.69 1.49 7.03
N GLN A 160 -23.45 0.82 8.12
CA GLN A 160 -22.35 1.16 9.03
C GLN A 160 -21.04 0.59 8.50
N LEU A 161 -19.96 1.37 8.64
CA LEU A 161 -18.61 0.91 8.35
C LEU A 161 -18.24 -0.19 9.34
N VAL A 162 -17.87 -1.35 8.83
CA VAL A 162 -17.52 -2.52 9.65
C VAL A 162 -16.07 -2.96 9.46
N TRP A 163 -15.47 -2.62 8.33
CA TRP A 163 -14.06 -2.87 8.04
C TRP A 163 -13.51 -1.81 7.08
N ARG A 164 -12.29 -1.39 7.33
CA ARG A 164 -11.51 -0.50 6.47
C ARG A 164 -10.10 -1.04 6.31
N GLY A 165 -9.63 -1.11 5.09
CA GLY A 165 -8.23 -1.37 4.78
C GLY A 165 -7.67 -0.23 3.94
N TRP A 166 -6.39 0.11 4.16
CA TRP A 166 -5.74 1.15 3.36
C TRP A 166 -4.27 0.86 3.13
N ALA A 167 -3.75 1.42 2.05
CA ALA A 167 -2.33 1.36 1.75
C ALA A 167 -1.85 2.67 1.11
N ASN A 168 -0.64 3.05 1.45
CA ASN A 168 0.02 4.22 0.90
C ASN A 168 0.67 3.90 -0.44
N GLU A 169 0.75 4.90 -1.32
CA GLU A 169 1.46 4.87 -2.60
C GLU A 169 0.94 3.85 -3.65
N VAL A 170 -0.26 3.31 -3.47
CA VAL A 170 -0.90 2.38 -4.44
C VAL A 170 -1.34 3.13 -5.70
N VAL A 171 -1.80 4.35 -5.52
CA VAL A 171 -2.28 5.20 -6.61
C VAL A 171 -1.16 6.14 -7.05
N GLY A 172 -1.10 6.44 -8.34
CA GLY A 172 -0.14 7.39 -8.89
C GLY A 172 -0.43 8.83 -8.44
N THR A 173 0.63 9.62 -8.37
CA THR A 173 0.59 11.07 -8.21
C THR A 173 1.20 11.73 -9.43
N ARG A 174 1.27 13.08 -9.48
CA ARG A 174 1.93 13.79 -10.59
C ARG A 174 3.37 13.34 -10.80
N ASP A 175 4.07 13.07 -9.71
CA ASP A 175 5.49 12.71 -9.71
C ASP A 175 5.75 11.21 -9.89
N ARG A 176 4.71 10.39 -9.70
CA ARG A 176 4.82 8.93 -9.73
C ARG A 176 3.58 8.31 -10.38
N VAL A 177 3.74 7.85 -11.61
CA VAL A 177 2.69 7.11 -12.30
C VAL A 177 2.70 5.65 -11.83
N ARG A 178 1.53 5.13 -11.46
CA ARG A 178 1.31 3.73 -11.15
C ARG A 178 0.52 3.07 -12.27
N ASP A 179 0.94 1.88 -12.66
CA ASP A 179 0.24 1.12 -13.69
C ASP A 179 -0.90 0.27 -13.10
N LEU A 180 -1.53 -0.54 -13.95
CA LEU A 180 -2.61 -1.42 -13.54
C LEU A 180 -2.11 -2.49 -12.56
N GLU A 181 -0.91 -3.03 -12.77
CA GLU A 181 -0.34 -4.09 -11.95
C GLU A 181 -0.05 -3.59 -10.52
N ASP A 182 0.47 -2.38 -10.37
CA ASP A 182 0.68 -1.74 -9.06
C ASP A 182 -0.65 -1.59 -8.30
N VAL A 183 -1.73 -1.12 -8.97
CA VAL A 183 -3.05 -0.96 -8.37
C VAL A 183 -3.64 -2.32 -7.98
N GLU A 184 -3.57 -3.33 -8.87
CA GLU A 184 -4.05 -4.69 -8.56
C GLU A 184 -3.31 -5.29 -7.37
N LYS A 185 -2.00 -5.12 -7.31
CA LYS A 185 -1.18 -5.61 -6.20
C LYS A 185 -1.54 -4.92 -4.89
N GLY A 186 -1.68 -3.59 -4.88
CA GLY A 186 -2.06 -2.83 -3.69
C GLY A 186 -3.43 -3.24 -3.17
N VAL A 187 -4.44 -3.34 -4.05
CA VAL A 187 -5.78 -3.81 -3.70
C VAL A 187 -5.75 -5.22 -3.11
N ARG A 188 -5.00 -6.14 -3.72
CA ARG A 188 -4.85 -7.51 -3.22
C ARG A 188 -4.26 -7.51 -1.81
N GLN A 189 -3.18 -6.76 -1.57
CA GLN A 189 -2.54 -6.67 -0.26
C GLN A 189 -3.47 -6.05 0.79
N ILE A 190 -4.24 -5.02 0.44
CA ILE A 190 -5.25 -4.45 1.35
C ILE A 190 -6.27 -5.52 1.73
N LEU A 191 -6.82 -6.23 0.75
CA LEU A 191 -7.88 -7.21 0.97
C LEU A 191 -7.38 -8.51 1.63
N GLU A 192 -6.09 -8.81 1.63
CA GLU A 192 -5.51 -9.93 2.40
C GLU A 192 -5.76 -9.79 3.91
N ALA A 193 -5.92 -8.56 4.40
CA ALA A 193 -6.27 -8.29 5.79
C ALA A 193 -7.75 -8.52 6.14
N PHE A 194 -8.60 -8.87 5.16
CA PHE A 194 -10.02 -9.21 5.37
C PHE A 194 -10.26 -10.71 5.12
N PRO A 195 -11.12 -11.42 5.90
CA PRO A 195 -11.66 -10.97 7.17
C PRO A 195 -10.58 -10.91 8.26
N PRO A 196 -10.76 -10.03 9.27
CA PRO A 196 -9.77 -9.92 10.34
C PRO A 196 -9.72 -11.20 11.18
N SER A 197 -8.50 -11.61 11.54
CA SER A 197 -8.26 -12.87 12.28
C SER A 197 -8.72 -12.84 13.75
N GLY A 198 -9.49 -11.86 14.16
CA GLY A 198 -9.94 -11.65 15.55
C GLY A 198 -11.44 -11.40 15.71
N GLY A 199 -12.23 -11.50 14.67
CA GLY A 199 -13.68 -11.30 14.74
C GLY A 199 -14.41 -12.63 15.00
N GLY A 200 -14.87 -12.84 16.23
CA GLY A 200 -15.72 -13.96 16.58
C GLY A 200 -15.17 -14.82 17.71
N SER A 201 -15.33 -14.38 18.94
CA SER A 201 -15.30 -15.24 20.13
C SER A 201 -16.49 -14.90 21.01
#